data_c688be872c83c8a683511eaa480ddb2a
#
_entry.id   c688be872c83c8a683511eaa480ddb2a
#
_cell.length_a   1.000
_cell.length_b   1.000
_cell.length_c   1.000
_cell.angle_alpha   90.00
_cell.angle_beta   90.00
_cell.angle_gamma   90.00
#
_symmetry.space_group_name_H-M   'P 1'
#
loop_
_entity.id
_entity.type
_entity.pdbx_description
1 polymer ?
#
loop_
_entity_poly.entity_id
_entity_poly.type
_entity_poly.pdbx_seq_one_letter_code
_entity_poly.pdbx_strand_id
1 'polypeptide(L)'
;MGKVIKVSGPLVVADGMADANMADVVRVGPKQLIGEILNMTGDRASIQVYEETSGLGPGAEVVTTGAPLSVELGPGLIESIYDGIQRPLEEIRSMAGAHIPRGIQAPPLPEDKKWDFTPVAKPGDAVVAGDVLGTVPETTSVLHKIMVPHRMDGTVEWVAEAGAYTIRDVIAKVRLADGSLKKLTMVQKWPVRVGRPYRKKFPPSAPLQTGQRVIDTMFPVAKGGTAAVPGPFGSGKTVVQHQLAKWADVDIVVYIGCGERGNEMTDVLREFPELTDPRTGETLMKRTVLIANTSDMPVAAREASVYTGITIAEYFRDMGYAVAVIADSTSRWAEALREMSGRLEEMPGEEGYPAYLVSRLAQFYERAGVVQCLGSEERTGSLTAVGAVSPPGGDLSEPVAQGTMRIVKVFWSLDASLAYRRHFPAIHWLNSYSLYLDSLRPWFDEHLGQAFMQNRDHAMHLLQEENELNEIVQLVGKDSLSPNDQLTLEITRMLREDFLQQNAFMDVDSYTGFDRQERLMSLILGYETLGRQALTRGVTVRDLAHLPAREEIGRAKYEEENTWRSAYDKIEADLQSQIRELERKAGEEQ
;
A
#
# COMPACT_ATOMS: atom_id res chain seq x y z
N MET A 1 31.25 8.44 26.18
CA MET A 1 30.08 8.11 27.05
C MET A 1 29.47 9.39 27.55
N GLY A 2 28.26 9.66 27.15
CA GLY A 2 27.51 10.84 27.58
C GLY A 2 26.72 10.62 28.86
N LYS A 3 26.21 11.71 29.41
CA LYS A 3 25.32 11.69 30.59
C LYS A 3 24.06 12.49 30.29
N VAL A 4 22.92 11.96 30.70
CA VAL A 4 21.64 12.66 30.65
C VAL A 4 21.68 13.91 31.52
N ILE A 5 21.27 15.04 30.95
CA ILE A 5 21.14 16.33 31.69
C ILE A 5 19.68 16.80 31.79
N LYS A 6 18.81 16.40 30.85
CA LYS A 6 17.39 16.77 30.82
C LYS A 6 16.55 15.61 30.26
N VAL A 7 15.38 15.38 30.84
CA VAL A 7 14.37 14.45 30.32
C VAL A 7 13.05 15.20 30.20
N SER A 8 12.44 15.13 29.02
CA SER A 8 11.14 15.76 28.72
C SER A 8 10.30 14.81 27.89
N GLY A 9 9.59 13.88 28.56
CA GLY A 9 8.91 12.79 27.88
C GLY A 9 9.92 11.94 27.08
N PRO A 10 9.66 11.60 25.81
CA PRO A 10 10.58 10.82 25.00
C PRO A 10 11.85 11.57 24.59
N LEU A 11 11.90 12.90 24.79
CA LEU A 11 13.09 13.69 24.49
C LEU A 11 14.05 13.70 25.68
N VAL A 12 15.29 13.27 25.43
CA VAL A 12 16.39 13.24 26.38
C VAL A 12 17.53 14.11 25.83
N VAL A 13 18.09 14.98 26.65
CA VAL A 13 19.29 15.71 26.31
C VAL A 13 20.46 15.13 27.10
N ALA A 14 21.52 14.78 26.40
CA ALA A 14 22.76 14.27 26.98
C ALA A 14 23.93 15.17 26.66
N ASP A 15 24.87 15.27 27.59
CA ASP A 15 26.14 15.98 27.46
C ASP A 15 27.29 14.97 27.33
N GLY A 16 28.43 15.41 26.77
CA GLY A 16 29.60 14.55 26.59
C GLY A 16 29.46 13.55 25.43
N MET A 17 28.75 13.91 24.38
CA MET A 17 28.47 13.08 23.19
C MET A 17 29.34 13.44 21.97
N ALA A 18 30.53 14.01 22.18
CA ALA A 18 31.41 14.47 21.09
C ALA A 18 31.85 13.37 20.10
N ASP A 19 31.75 12.11 20.48
CA ASP A 19 32.07 10.92 19.69
C ASP A 19 30.88 10.36 18.89
N ALA A 20 29.69 10.99 19.01
CA ALA A 20 28.48 10.55 18.34
C ALA A 20 28.17 11.42 17.10
N ASN A 21 27.36 10.89 16.20
CA ASN A 21 26.87 11.57 15.01
C ASN A 21 25.34 11.74 15.06
N MET A 22 24.85 12.68 14.27
CA MET A 22 23.41 12.79 14.02
C MET A 22 22.87 11.48 13.45
N ALA A 23 21.67 11.12 13.87
CA ALA A 23 20.99 9.87 13.53
C ALA A 23 21.60 8.59 14.11
N ASP A 24 22.67 8.66 14.91
CA ASP A 24 23.17 7.49 15.61
C ASP A 24 22.12 6.97 16.60
N VAL A 25 21.99 5.65 16.63
CA VAL A 25 21.25 4.97 17.71
C VAL A 25 22.08 4.99 18.98
N VAL A 26 21.45 5.29 20.08
CA VAL A 26 22.05 5.30 21.41
C VAL A 26 21.31 4.38 22.38
N ARG A 27 22.01 3.97 23.43
CA ARG A 27 21.47 3.24 24.57
C ARG A 27 21.46 4.17 25.78
N VAL A 28 20.27 4.36 26.39
CA VAL A 28 20.04 5.37 27.42
C VAL A 28 19.68 4.71 28.74
N GLY A 29 20.46 5.04 29.78
CA GLY A 29 20.23 4.64 31.16
C GLY A 29 20.46 3.15 31.46
N PRO A 30 20.17 2.74 32.68
CA PRO A 30 20.46 1.38 33.16
C PRO A 30 19.64 0.29 32.44
N LYS A 31 18.48 0.65 31.87
CA LYS A 31 17.64 -0.26 31.09
C LYS A 31 18.04 -0.33 29.61
N GLN A 32 19.07 0.41 29.20
CA GLN A 32 19.56 0.44 27.83
C GLN A 32 18.45 0.77 26.81
N LEU A 33 17.61 1.76 27.13
CA LEU A 33 16.53 2.21 26.27
C LEU A 33 17.06 2.65 24.92
N ILE A 34 16.40 2.26 23.85
CA ILE A 34 16.81 2.61 22.48
C ILE A 34 16.40 4.04 22.19
N GLY A 35 17.32 4.87 21.71
CA GLY A 35 17.06 6.22 21.24
C GLY A 35 17.85 6.54 19.98
N GLU A 36 17.50 7.64 19.33
CA GLU A 36 18.17 8.17 18.13
C GLU A 36 18.53 9.63 18.37
N ILE A 37 19.72 10.05 17.95
CA ILE A 37 20.16 11.44 18.04
C ILE A 37 19.47 12.24 16.94
N LEU A 38 18.64 13.20 17.33
CA LEU A 38 17.94 14.07 16.39
C LEU A 38 18.74 15.34 16.05
N ASN A 39 19.47 15.87 17.04
CA ASN A 39 20.24 17.10 16.88
C ASN A 39 21.48 17.08 17.77
N MET A 40 22.53 17.75 17.29
CA MET A 40 23.79 17.94 18.02
C MET A 40 24.11 19.42 18.12
N THR A 41 24.45 19.89 19.31
CA THR A 41 24.91 21.25 19.57
C THR A 41 26.19 21.20 20.40
N GLY A 42 27.33 21.26 19.73
CA GLY A 42 28.63 20.99 20.35
C GLY A 42 28.73 19.51 20.76
N ASP A 43 28.94 19.24 22.03
CA ASP A 43 28.98 17.89 22.60
C ASP A 43 27.63 17.44 23.21
N ARG A 44 26.57 18.27 23.08
CA ARG A 44 25.21 17.95 23.52
C ARG A 44 24.41 17.30 22.41
N ALA A 45 23.75 16.19 22.75
CA ALA A 45 22.84 15.49 21.87
C ALA A 45 21.39 15.60 22.37
N SER A 46 20.48 15.98 21.48
CA SER A 46 19.04 15.82 21.68
C SER A 46 18.65 14.45 21.15
N ILE A 47 18.19 13.58 22.03
CA ILE A 47 17.93 12.16 21.77
C ILE A 47 16.45 11.92 21.90
N GLN A 48 15.86 11.28 20.92
CA GLN A 48 14.51 10.74 21.00
C GLN A 48 14.56 9.27 21.39
N VAL A 49 13.95 8.95 22.52
CA VAL A 49 13.87 7.57 23.01
C VAL A 49 12.62 6.90 22.44
N TYR A 50 12.79 5.70 21.92
CA TYR A 50 11.72 4.90 21.31
C TYR A 50 10.85 4.15 22.32
N GLU A 51 11.14 4.31 23.60
CA GLU A 51 10.47 3.65 24.70
C GLU A 51 10.06 4.68 25.77
N GLU A 52 9.25 4.26 26.73
CA GLU A 52 8.85 5.12 27.83
C GLU A 52 10.05 5.45 28.75
N THR A 53 10.23 6.74 29.04
CA THR A 53 11.38 7.26 29.81
C THR A 53 11.10 7.43 31.30
N SER A 54 9.96 6.98 31.82
CA SER A 54 9.62 7.09 33.25
C SER A 54 10.71 6.48 34.13
N GLY A 55 11.17 7.25 35.12
CA GLY A 55 12.26 6.86 36.02
C GLY A 55 13.67 7.06 35.48
N LEU A 56 13.82 7.60 34.25
CA LEU A 56 15.09 8.11 33.72
C LEU A 56 15.32 9.53 34.27
N GLY A 57 16.53 9.82 34.71
CA GLY A 57 16.87 11.11 35.27
C GLY A 57 18.29 11.56 34.91
N PRO A 58 18.64 12.83 35.28
CA PRO A 58 19.98 13.36 35.06
C PRO A 58 21.06 12.47 35.69
N GLY A 59 22.19 12.36 34.99
CA GLY A 59 23.33 11.52 35.39
C GLY A 59 23.28 10.09 34.81
N ALA A 60 22.17 9.64 34.23
CA ALA A 60 22.09 8.36 33.54
C ALA A 60 23.05 8.32 32.34
N GLU A 61 23.67 7.17 32.13
CA GLU A 61 24.65 7.00 31.04
C GLU A 61 23.97 6.93 29.68
N VAL A 62 24.66 7.47 28.66
CA VAL A 62 24.28 7.36 27.26
C VAL A 62 25.46 6.84 26.45
N VAL A 63 25.24 5.77 25.70
CA VAL A 63 26.26 5.13 24.86
C VAL A 63 25.80 5.12 23.41
N THR A 64 26.61 5.68 22.51
CA THR A 64 26.33 5.59 21.08
C THR A 64 26.69 4.20 20.55
N THR A 65 25.91 3.73 19.58
CA THR A 65 26.22 2.52 18.81
C THR A 65 27.12 2.81 17.61
N GLY A 66 27.30 4.09 17.26
CA GLY A 66 28.04 4.54 16.08
C GLY A 66 27.38 4.17 14.75
N ALA A 67 26.10 3.86 14.77
CA ALA A 67 25.32 3.50 13.58
C ALA A 67 23.89 4.04 13.65
N PRO A 68 23.30 4.42 12.51
CA PRO A 68 21.91 4.88 12.46
C PRO A 68 20.93 3.74 12.69
N LEU A 69 19.65 4.10 12.95
CA LEU A 69 18.57 3.13 13.04
C LEU A 69 18.52 2.29 11.76
N SER A 70 18.74 1.00 11.92
CA SER A 70 18.84 0.05 10.81
C SER A 70 17.96 -1.17 11.06
N VAL A 71 17.48 -1.76 9.98
CA VAL A 71 16.77 -3.03 10.00
C VAL A 71 17.68 -4.17 9.58
N GLU A 72 17.42 -5.35 10.12
CA GLU A 72 18.01 -6.60 9.65
C GLU A 72 17.14 -7.20 8.54
N LEU A 73 17.76 -7.49 7.42
CA LEU A 73 17.12 -7.98 6.20
C LEU A 73 17.65 -9.37 5.87
N GLY A 74 16.77 -10.35 5.90
CA GLY A 74 17.11 -11.76 5.68
C GLY A 74 15.91 -12.67 5.79
N PRO A 75 16.09 -14.00 5.65
CA PRO A 75 15.01 -14.97 5.84
C PRO A 75 14.39 -14.89 7.23
N GLY A 76 13.06 -14.95 7.29
CA GLY A 76 12.28 -14.80 8.51
C GLY A 76 11.52 -13.48 8.61
N LEU A 77 11.61 -12.61 7.59
CA LEU A 77 10.80 -11.39 7.50
C LEU A 77 9.34 -11.68 7.19
N ILE A 78 9.07 -12.59 6.25
CA ILE A 78 7.71 -12.97 5.89
C ILE A 78 7.03 -13.69 7.04
N GLU A 79 5.74 -13.47 7.22
CA GLU A 79 4.90 -13.94 8.33
C GLU A 79 5.21 -13.26 9.68
N SER A 80 6.17 -12.34 9.71
CA SER A 80 6.54 -11.66 10.96
C SER A 80 5.68 -10.43 11.24
N ILE A 81 5.49 -10.18 12.53
CA ILE A 81 4.80 -9.02 13.07
C ILE A 81 5.80 -8.23 13.93
N TYR A 82 6.15 -7.05 13.46
CA TYR A 82 7.12 -6.16 14.08
C TYR A 82 6.47 -4.92 14.70
N ASP A 83 7.14 -4.32 15.67
CA ASP A 83 6.87 -2.94 16.03
C ASP A 83 7.60 -1.94 15.12
N GLY A 84 7.50 -0.63 15.42
CA GLY A 84 8.07 0.43 14.60
C GLY A 84 9.60 0.42 14.43
N ILE A 85 10.32 -0.31 15.27
CA ILE A 85 11.80 -0.43 15.24
C ILE A 85 12.27 -1.87 15.00
N GLN A 86 11.43 -2.67 14.37
CA GLN A 86 11.68 -4.07 14.02
C GLN A 86 11.88 -5.00 15.23
N ARG A 87 11.23 -4.77 16.36
CA ARG A 87 11.17 -5.78 17.41
C ARG A 87 10.05 -6.78 17.10
N PRO A 88 10.31 -8.10 17.09
CA PRO A 88 9.30 -9.11 16.77
C PRO A 88 8.31 -9.26 17.95
N LEU A 89 7.05 -8.91 17.72
CA LEU A 89 6.03 -8.83 18.76
C LEU A 89 5.64 -10.21 19.32
N GLU A 90 5.61 -11.25 18.50
CA GLU A 90 5.31 -12.61 18.94
C GLU A 90 6.41 -13.17 19.85
N GLU A 91 7.67 -12.92 19.50
CA GLU A 91 8.81 -13.31 20.32
C GLU A 91 8.81 -12.58 21.67
N ILE A 92 8.56 -11.26 21.64
CA ILE A 92 8.43 -10.46 22.89
C ILE A 92 7.28 -10.99 23.73
N ARG A 93 6.15 -11.35 23.14
CA ARG A 93 5.01 -11.92 23.85
C ARG A 93 5.37 -13.25 24.51
N SER A 94 6.13 -14.09 23.84
CA SER A 94 6.61 -15.37 24.42
C SER A 94 7.57 -15.16 25.60
N MET A 95 8.42 -14.13 25.53
CA MET A 95 9.41 -13.81 26.57
C MET A 95 8.81 -13.09 27.78
N ALA A 96 7.85 -12.18 27.57
CA ALA A 96 7.42 -11.21 28.57
C ALA A 96 5.90 -11.16 28.82
N GLY A 97 5.10 -11.93 28.08
CA GLY A 97 3.64 -11.96 28.20
C GLY A 97 2.96 -10.80 27.46
N ALA A 98 1.85 -10.29 28.01
CA ALA A 98 0.97 -9.34 27.33
C ALA A 98 1.51 -7.89 27.25
N HIS A 99 2.57 -7.57 27.96
CA HIS A 99 3.15 -6.22 28.01
C HIS A 99 4.56 -6.22 27.47
N ILE A 100 4.93 -5.15 26.75
CA ILE A 100 6.30 -4.92 26.26
C ILE A 100 7.11 -4.25 27.38
N PRO A 101 8.03 -4.97 28.07
CA PRO A 101 8.87 -4.37 29.08
C PRO A 101 9.88 -3.39 28.46
N ARG A 102 10.19 -2.33 29.18
CA ARG A 102 11.20 -1.36 28.75
C ARG A 102 12.59 -1.99 28.71
N GLY A 103 13.31 -1.72 27.62
CA GLY A 103 14.65 -2.24 27.38
C GLY A 103 14.69 -3.71 26.95
N ILE A 104 13.54 -4.34 26.67
CA ILE A 104 13.52 -5.70 26.15
C ILE A 104 14.21 -5.75 24.79
N GLN A 105 15.07 -6.75 24.62
CA GLN A 105 15.76 -7.02 23.38
C GLN A 105 15.36 -8.41 22.89
N ALA A 106 14.92 -8.47 21.63
CA ALA A 106 14.66 -9.71 20.93
C ALA A 106 15.34 -9.61 19.54
N PRO A 107 15.97 -10.68 19.06
CA PRO A 107 16.56 -10.66 17.72
C PRO A 107 15.47 -10.41 16.67
N PRO A 108 15.70 -9.49 15.73
CA PRO A 108 14.70 -9.15 14.71
C PRO A 108 14.30 -10.31 13.81
N LEU A 109 15.21 -11.26 13.61
CA LEU A 109 15.03 -12.46 12.81
C LEU A 109 15.29 -13.71 13.63
N PRO A 110 14.65 -14.85 13.31
CA PRO A 110 14.81 -16.11 14.04
C PRO A 110 16.22 -16.69 13.84
N GLU A 111 17.08 -16.54 14.85
CA GLU A 111 18.51 -16.93 14.78
C GLU A 111 18.74 -18.44 14.81
N ASP A 112 17.89 -19.17 15.53
CA ASP A 112 18.03 -20.63 15.71
C ASP A 112 17.38 -21.45 14.58
N LYS A 113 16.51 -20.81 13.78
CA LYS A 113 15.84 -21.47 12.67
C LYS A 113 16.83 -21.80 11.56
N LYS A 114 16.81 -23.03 11.09
CA LYS A 114 17.58 -23.47 9.93
C LYS A 114 16.76 -23.31 8.65
N TRP A 115 17.42 -22.82 7.62
CA TRP A 115 16.87 -22.55 6.32
C TRP A 115 17.59 -23.39 5.27
N ASP A 116 16.86 -23.94 4.31
CA ASP A 116 17.41 -24.75 3.23
C ASP A 116 18.05 -23.82 2.18
N PHE A 117 19.36 -23.65 2.30
CA PHE A 117 20.13 -22.81 1.38
C PHE A 117 20.54 -23.59 0.14
N THR A 118 20.30 -23.01 -1.03
CA THR A 118 20.78 -23.53 -2.32
C THR A 118 21.71 -22.51 -2.96
N PRO A 119 23.01 -22.83 -3.18
CA PRO A 119 23.94 -21.90 -3.80
C PRO A 119 23.60 -21.65 -5.27
N VAL A 120 23.75 -20.40 -5.71
CA VAL A 120 23.64 -19.96 -7.11
C VAL A 120 25.01 -19.56 -7.63
N ALA A 121 25.76 -18.77 -6.85
CA ALA A 121 27.13 -18.40 -7.17
C ALA A 121 28.11 -19.58 -6.97
N LYS A 122 29.23 -19.54 -7.69
CA LYS A 122 30.29 -20.54 -7.63
C LYS A 122 31.63 -19.88 -7.24
N PRO A 123 32.54 -20.63 -6.61
CA PRO A 123 33.90 -20.15 -6.41
C PRO A 123 34.53 -19.73 -7.75
N GLY A 124 35.13 -18.55 -7.78
CA GLY A 124 35.73 -17.94 -8.97
C GLY A 124 34.81 -16.94 -9.70
N ASP A 125 33.53 -16.90 -9.40
CA ASP A 125 32.60 -15.94 -10.01
C ASP A 125 32.95 -14.52 -9.56
N ALA A 126 33.01 -13.59 -10.53
CA ALA A 126 33.03 -12.16 -10.24
C ALA A 126 31.62 -11.71 -9.88
N VAL A 127 31.47 -11.04 -8.75
CA VAL A 127 30.15 -10.58 -8.25
C VAL A 127 30.21 -9.10 -7.93
N VAL A 128 29.04 -8.45 -8.13
CA VAL A 128 28.81 -7.06 -7.75
C VAL A 128 27.65 -6.98 -6.78
N ALA A 129 27.49 -5.82 -6.13
CA ALA A 129 26.37 -5.56 -5.23
C ALA A 129 25.03 -5.92 -5.90
N GLY A 130 24.21 -6.71 -5.22
CA GLY A 130 22.91 -7.18 -5.71
C GLY A 130 22.91 -8.52 -6.45
N ASP A 131 24.07 -9.08 -6.77
CA ASP A 131 24.16 -10.45 -7.32
C ASP A 131 23.66 -11.48 -6.33
N VAL A 132 23.01 -12.52 -6.82
CA VAL A 132 22.43 -13.58 -5.99
C VAL A 132 23.49 -14.62 -5.66
N LEU A 133 23.80 -14.79 -4.38
CA LEU A 133 24.72 -15.81 -3.88
C LEU A 133 24.07 -17.18 -3.76
N GLY A 134 22.80 -17.19 -3.38
CA GLY A 134 22.00 -18.38 -3.21
C GLY A 134 20.55 -18.04 -2.88
N THR A 135 19.73 -19.06 -2.75
CA THR A 135 18.30 -18.92 -2.49
C THR A 135 17.86 -19.74 -1.29
N VAL A 136 16.80 -19.30 -0.65
CA VAL A 136 16.13 -19.95 0.47
C VAL A 136 14.63 -19.94 0.22
N PRO A 137 13.92 -21.06 0.16
CA PRO A 137 12.47 -21.09 0.15
C PRO A 137 11.94 -20.66 1.53
N GLU A 138 11.56 -19.38 1.64
CA GLU A 138 11.09 -18.81 2.91
C GLU A 138 9.65 -19.24 3.19
N THR A 139 8.79 -19.14 2.18
CA THR A 139 7.43 -19.68 2.17
C THR A 139 7.17 -20.38 0.84
N THR A 140 6.00 -20.98 0.67
CA THR A 140 5.57 -21.59 -0.60
C THR A 140 5.51 -20.58 -1.75
N SER A 141 5.24 -19.30 -1.42
CA SER A 141 5.09 -18.21 -2.40
C SER A 141 6.35 -17.37 -2.56
N VAL A 142 7.29 -17.42 -1.62
CA VAL A 142 8.44 -16.51 -1.57
C VAL A 142 9.75 -17.29 -1.55
N LEU A 143 10.50 -17.19 -2.64
CA LEU A 143 11.87 -17.63 -2.74
C LEU A 143 12.80 -16.49 -2.37
N HIS A 144 13.38 -16.53 -1.18
CA HIS A 144 14.28 -15.51 -0.68
C HIS A 144 15.62 -15.57 -1.39
N LYS A 145 16.04 -14.47 -2.02
CA LYS A 145 17.34 -14.36 -2.70
C LYS A 145 18.35 -13.71 -1.78
N ILE A 146 19.40 -14.44 -1.45
CA ILE A 146 20.51 -13.91 -0.66
C ILE A 146 21.43 -13.16 -1.59
N MET A 147 21.48 -11.84 -1.47
CA MET A 147 22.18 -10.94 -2.38
C MET A 147 23.50 -10.43 -1.79
N VAL A 148 24.48 -10.16 -2.64
CA VAL A 148 25.70 -9.46 -2.27
C VAL A 148 25.35 -8.08 -1.73
N PRO A 149 25.82 -7.69 -0.53
CA PRO A 149 25.55 -6.39 0.07
C PRO A 149 26.05 -5.23 -0.80
N HIS A 150 25.44 -4.04 -0.59
CA HIS A 150 25.83 -2.82 -1.28
C HIS A 150 27.31 -2.47 -1.05
N ARG A 151 28.00 -1.95 -2.09
CA ARG A 151 29.42 -1.61 -2.10
C ARG A 151 30.37 -2.79 -1.84
N MET A 152 29.95 -3.99 -2.21
CA MET A 152 30.80 -5.18 -2.16
C MET A 152 30.93 -5.76 -3.56
N ASP A 153 31.96 -5.34 -4.27
CA ASP A 153 32.34 -5.91 -5.57
C ASP A 153 33.60 -6.73 -5.41
N GLY A 154 33.63 -7.95 -5.95
CA GLY A 154 34.77 -8.85 -5.75
C GLY A 154 34.60 -10.18 -6.45
N THR A 155 35.38 -11.17 -5.98
CA THR A 155 35.35 -12.54 -6.48
C THR A 155 34.95 -13.50 -5.37
N VAL A 156 34.02 -14.39 -5.66
CA VAL A 156 33.61 -15.45 -4.73
C VAL A 156 34.78 -16.41 -4.54
N GLU A 157 35.26 -16.49 -3.32
CA GLU A 157 36.35 -17.44 -2.97
C GLU A 157 35.78 -18.77 -2.50
N TRP A 158 34.65 -18.72 -1.81
CA TRP A 158 33.96 -19.89 -1.29
C TRP A 158 32.47 -19.61 -1.12
N VAL A 159 31.66 -20.60 -1.38
CA VAL A 159 30.20 -20.60 -1.11
C VAL A 159 29.85 -21.93 -0.43
N ALA A 160 28.89 -21.87 0.51
CA ALA A 160 28.38 -23.05 1.21
C ALA A 160 27.68 -24.01 0.23
N GLU A 161 27.80 -25.29 0.46
CA GLU A 161 27.02 -26.31 -0.27
C GLU A 161 25.53 -26.22 0.08
N ALA A 162 24.70 -26.84 -0.74
CA ALA A 162 23.28 -26.93 -0.44
C ALA A 162 23.05 -27.65 0.90
N GLY A 163 22.27 -27.04 1.78
CA GLY A 163 22.06 -27.59 3.12
C GLY A 163 21.31 -26.62 4.05
N ALA A 164 21.11 -27.05 5.27
CA ALA A 164 20.37 -26.32 6.28
C ALA A 164 21.32 -25.46 7.13
N TYR A 165 21.17 -24.14 7.05
CA TYR A 165 21.98 -23.15 7.76
C TYR A 165 21.10 -22.16 8.53
N THR A 166 21.65 -21.62 9.61
CA THR A 166 21.05 -20.48 10.30
C THR A 166 21.37 -19.18 9.54
N ILE A 167 20.64 -18.13 9.84
CA ILE A 167 20.87 -16.82 9.21
C ILE A 167 22.23 -16.19 9.58
N ARG A 168 22.87 -16.66 10.66
CA ARG A 168 24.19 -16.17 11.15
C ARG A 168 25.34 -17.01 10.63
N ASP A 169 25.08 -18.17 10.05
CA ASP A 169 26.13 -18.99 9.45
C ASP A 169 26.75 -18.28 8.24
N VAL A 170 28.06 -18.46 8.05
CA VAL A 170 28.75 -17.93 6.88
C VAL A 170 28.38 -18.77 5.68
N ILE A 171 27.73 -18.17 4.67
CA ILE A 171 27.29 -18.84 3.45
C ILE A 171 28.18 -18.54 2.23
N ALA A 172 28.95 -17.47 2.28
CA ALA A 172 29.91 -17.13 1.22
C ALA A 172 31.10 -16.33 1.77
N LYS A 173 32.22 -16.40 1.04
CA LYS A 173 33.38 -15.55 1.25
C LYS A 173 33.73 -14.86 -0.06
N VAL A 174 33.78 -13.54 -0.04
CA VAL A 174 34.08 -12.70 -1.21
C VAL A 174 35.35 -11.93 -0.96
N ARG A 175 36.31 -12.03 -1.90
CA ARG A 175 37.56 -11.27 -1.91
C ARG A 175 37.33 -9.98 -2.67
N LEU A 176 37.45 -8.85 -1.97
CA LEU A 176 37.30 -7.53 -2.56
C LEU A 176 38.55 -7.10 -3.35
N ALA A 177 38.44 -6.02 -4.12
CA ALA A 177 39.54 -5.49 -4.94
C ALA A 177 40.74 -5.03 -4.10
N ASP A 178 40.55 -4.65 -2.83
CA ASP A 178 41.62 -4.30 -1.88
C ASP A 178 42.31 -5.52 -1.27
N GLY A 179 41.95 -6.73 -1.69
CA GLY A 179 42.46 -8.00 -1.19
C GLY A 179 41.85 -8.48 0.12
N SER A 180 40.94 -7.69 0.75
CA SER A 180 40.26 -8.10 1.97
C SER A 180 39.23 -9.20 1.71
N LEU A 181 39.16 -10.17 2.66
CA LEU A 181 38.19 -11.26 2.59
C LEU A 181 36.98 -10.95 3.46
N LYS A 182 35.80 -10.82 2.85
CA LYS A 182 34.56 -10.60 3.56
C LYS A 182 33.79 -11.91 3.70
N LYS A 183 33.36 -12.20 4.93
CA LYS A 183 32.46 -13.32 5.24
C LYS A 183 31.02 -12.81 5.18
N LEU A 184 30.19 -13.46 4.37
CA LEU A 184 28.79 -13.09 4.19
C LEU A 184 27.88 -14.13 4.82
N THR A 185 26.84 -13.64 5.50
CA THR A 185 25.75 -14.43 6.06
C THR A 185 24.46 -14.17 5.26
N MET A 186 23.34 -14.75 5.67
CA MET A 186 22.07 -14.50 5.02
C MET A 186 21.44 -13.14 5.41
N VAL A 187 22.07 -12.37 6.30
CA VAL A 187 21.53 -11.11 6.84
C VAL A 187 22.30 -9.91 6.37
N GLN A 188 21.59 -8.86 5.96
CA GLN A 188 22.11 -7.53 5.72
C GLN A 188 21.51 -6.55 6.74
N LYS A 189 22.25 -5.49 7.08
CA LYS A 189 21.73 -4.34 7.82
C LYS A 189 21.59 -3.15 6.87
N TRP A 190 20.47 -2.43 6.98
CA TRP A 190 20.22 -1.23 6.18
C TRP A 190 19.62 -0.11 7.01
N PRO A 191 20.15 1.13 6.92
CA PRO A 191 19.61 2.29 7.62
C PRO A 191 18.22 2.66 7.04
N VAL A 192 17.21 2.73 7.90
CA VAL A 192 15.81 2.86 7.46
C VAL A 192 15.49 4.18 6.76
N ARG A 193 16.21 5.26 7.11
CA ARG A 193 16.00 6.58 6.53
C ARG A 193 16.62 6.78 5.15
N VAL A 194 17.41 5.81 4.70
CA VAL A 194 18.09 5.85 3.40
C VAL A 194 17.41 4.86 2.46
N GLY A 195 16.93 5.34 1.31
CA GLY A 195 16.39 4.48 0.27
C GLY A 195 17.43 3.49 -0.25
N ARG A 196 17.01 2.26 -0.57
CA ARG A 196 17.90 1.25 -1.13
C ARG A 196 18.23 1.58 -2.58
N PRO A 197 19.50 1.44 -2.99
CA PRO A 197 19.95 1.82 -4.33
C PRO A 197 19.42 0.87 -5.40
N TYR A 198 19.30 1.41 -6.59
CA TYR A 198 18.91 0.69 -7.81
C TYR A 198 19.73 1.22 -9.00
N ARG A 199 19.76 0.48 -10.10
CA ARG A 199 20.51 0.89 -11.29
C ARG A 199 19.80 1.98 -12.07
N LYS A 200 18.49 1.80 -12.31
CA LYS A 200 17.65 2.72 -13.06
C LYS A 200 16.20 2.63 -12.57
N LYS A 201 15.51 3.75 -12.59
CA LYS A 201 14.07 3.82 -12.34
C LYS A 201 13.32 4.02 -13.66
N PHE A 202 12.28 3.23 -13.87
CA PHE A 202 11.44 3.31 -15.06
C PHE A 202 10.12 4.02 -14.76
N PRO A 203 9.53 4.70 -15.76
CA PRO A 203 8.17 5.17 -15.62
C PRO A 203 7.22 3.95 -15.51
N PRO A 204 6.23 3.98 -14.62
CA PRO A 204 5.23 2.94 -14.54
C PRO A 204 4.41 2.87 -15.83
N SER A 205 4.23 1.66 -16.39
CA SER A 205 3.57 1.44 -17.69
C SER A 205 2.50 0.35 -17.68
N ALA A 206 2.33 -0.37 -16.58
CA ALA A 206 1.32 -1.39 -16.41
C ALA A 206 0.43 -1.08 -15.20
N PRO A 207 -0.89 -1.32 -15.26
CA PRO A 207 -1.77 -1.12 -14.12
C PRO A 207 -1.50 -2.18 -13.04
N LEU A 208 -1.71 -1.79 -11.78
CA LEU A 208 -1.85 -2.73 -10.69
C LEU A 208 -3.29 -3.19 -10.67
N GLN A 209 -3.54 -4.45 -10.97
CA GLN A 209 -4.87 -5.02 -10.91
C GLN A 209 -5.27 -5.27 -9.44
N THR A 210 -6.37 -4.67 -9.03
CA THR A 210 -6.88 -4.77 -7.65
C THR A 210 -8.17 -5.59 -7.55
N GLY A 211 -8.82 -5.84 -8.67
CA GLY A 211 -10.13 -6.48 -8.72
C GLY A 211 -11.28 -5.58 -8.27
N GLN A 212 -10.99 -4.34 -7.89
CA GLN A 212 -11.99 -3.34 -7.52
C GLN A 212 -12.33 -2.48 -8.73
N ARG A 213 -13.58 -2.59 -9.23
CA ARG A 213 -14.03 -1.94 -10.46
C ARG A 213 -13.84 -0.42 -10.45
N VAL A 214 -14.14 0.23 -9.34
CA VAL A 214 -13.98 1.68 -9.19
C VAL A 214 -12.50 2.10 -9.26
N ILE A 215 -11.59 1.27 -8.78
CA ILE A 215 -10.15 1.51 -8.85
C ILE A 215 -9.65 1.18 -10.25
N ASP A 216 -9.77 -0.07 -10.66
CA ASP A 216 -9.14 -0.59 -11.88
C ASP A 216 -9.61 0.11 -13.15
N THR A 217 -10.91 0.42 -13.22
CA THR A 217 -11.50 1.07 -14.40
C THR A 217 -11.47 2.59 -14.31
N MET A 218 -11.92 3.18 -13.19
CA MET A 218 -12.09 4.62 -13.11
C MET A 218 -10.82 5.35 -12.70
N PHE A 219 -10.11 4.85 -11.68
CA PHE A 219 -8.94 5.51 -11.08
C PHE A 219 -7.77 4.55 -10.90
N PRO A 220 -7.24 3.97 -11.99
CA PRO A 220 -6.20 2.97 -11.91
C PRO A 220 -4.91 3.51 -11.31
N VAL A 221 -4.26 2.70 -10.50
CA VAL A 221 -2.89 2.90 -10.03
C VAL A 221 -1.95 2.04 -10.87
N ALA A 222 -0.81 2.59 -11.21
CA ALA A 222 0.22 1.83 -11.91
C ALA A 222 0.98 0.92 -10.93
N LYS A 223 1.42 -0.23 -11.38
CA LYS A 223 2.38 -1.08 -10.66
C LYS A 223 3.68 -0.28 -10.46
N GLY A 224 4.11 -0.12 -9.23
CA GLY A 224 5.20 0.80 -8.87
C GLY A 224 4.76 2.27 -8.74
N GLY A 225 3.47 2.53 -8.69
CA GLY A 225 2.90 3.88 -8.53
C GLY A 225 2.64 4.28 -7.08
N THR A 226 2.02 5.45 -6.94
CA THR A 226 1.66 6.03 -5.64
C THR A 226 0.17 6.36 -5.59
N ALA A 227 -0.48 5.98 -4.49
CA ALA A 227 -1.88 6.27 -4.26
C ALA A 227 -2.13 6.70 -2.82
N ALA A 228 -3.17 7.50 -2.61
CA ALA A 228 -3.67 7.84 -1.29
C ALA A 228 -5.15 7.52 -1.17
N VAL A 229 -5.55 7.10 0.03
CA VAL A 229 -6.94 6.80 0.40
C VAL A 229 -7.34 7.73 1.53
N PRO A 230 -7.75 8.96 1.22
CA PRO A 230 -8.27 9.87 2.24
C PRO A 230 -9.73 9.56 2.53
N GLY A 231 -10.10 9.73 3.78
CA GLY A 231 -11.50 9.62 4.17
C GLY A 231 -11.73 9.78 5.66
N PRO A 232 -12.92 10.21 6.07
CA PRO A 232 -13.29 10.31 7.47
C PRO A 232 -13.32 8.94 8.14
N PHE A 233 -13.41 8.95 9.47
CA PHE A 233 -13.60 7.73 10.23
C PHE A 233 -14.90 7.01 9.82
N GLY A 234 -14.84 5.68 9.70
CA GLY A 234 -16.00 4.86 9.32
C GLY A 234 -16.35 4.88 7.83
N SER A 235 -15.57 5.52 6.98
CA SER A 235 -15.78 5.53 5.52
C SER A 235 -15.31 4.26 4.79
N GLY A 236 -14.76 3.29 5.51
CA GLY A 236 -14.31 2.00 4.94
C GLY A 236 -12.86 2.00 4.45
N LYS A 237 -11.98 2.89 4.95
CA LYS A 237 -10.54 2.90 4.61
C LYS A 237 -9.88 1.54 4.79
N THR A 238 -10.04 0.97 5.97
CA THR A 238 -9.44 -0.33 6.32
C THR A 238 -9.94 -1.45 5.40
N VAL A 239 -11.24 -1.45 5.04
CA VAL A 239 -11.79 -2.44 4.10
C VAL A 239 -11.14 -2.31 2.72
N VAL A 240 -11.01 -1.09 2.20
CA VAL A 240 -10.33 -0.87 0.90
C VAL A 240 -8.89 -1.38 0.95
N GLN A 241 -8.17 -1.09 2.02
CA GLN A 241 -6.77 -1.53 2.19
C GLN A 241 -6.64 -3.05 2.33
N HIS A 242 -7.56 -3.71 3.05
CA HIS A 242 -7.61 -5.17 3.14
C HIS A 242 -7.92 -5.80 1.79
N GLN A 243 -8.83 -5.23 1.00
CA GLN A 243 -9.09 -5.70 -0.36
C GLN A 243 -7.85 -5.55 -1.25
N LEU A 244 -7.13 -4.43 -1.15
CA LEU A 244 -5.86 -4.25 -1.86
C LEU A 244 -4.82 -5.29 -1.43
N ALA A 245 -4.66 -5.53 -0.14
CA ALA A 245 -3.71 -6.52 0.37
C ALA A 245 -4.06 -7.94 -0.11
N LYS A 246 -5.35 -8.29 -0.14
CA LYS A 246 -5.83 -9.61 -0.53
C LYS A 246 -5.72 -9.86 -2.04
N TRP A 247 -6.15 -8.88 -2.86
CA TRP A 247 -6.43 -9.09 -4.27
C TRP A 247 -5.44 -8.45 -5.22
N ALA A 248 -4.67 -7.42 -4.77
CA ALA A 248 -3.73 -6.75 -5.66
C ALA A 248 -2.72 -7.74 -6.28
N ASP A 249 -2.44 -7.52 -7.56
CA ASP A 249 -1.47 -8.30 -8.33
C ASP A 249 -0.03 -7.95 -7.93
N VAL A 250 0.31 -8.30 -6.69
CA VAL A 250 1.65 -8.16 -6.11
C VAL A 250 2.10 -9.49 -5.50
N ASP A 251 3.41 -9.68 -5.41
CA ASP A 251 3.98 -10.89 -4.82
C ASP A 251 4.03 -10.79 -3.30
N ILE A 252 4.34 -9.61 -2.77
CA ILE A 252 4.55 -9.36 -1.34
C ILE A 252 3.80 -8.10 -0.92
N VAL A 253 3.20 -8.16 0.26
CA VAL A 253 2.54 -7.04 0.93
C VAL A 253 3.30 -6.69 2.20
N VAL A 254 3.62 -5.42 2.38
CA VAL A 254 4.08 -4.87 3.65
C VAL A 254 3.01 -3.92 4.17
N TYR A 255 2.35 -4.33 5.24
CA TYR A 255 1.30 -3.54 5.87
C TYR A 255 1.85 -2.83 7.11
N ILE A 256 1.69 -1.52 7.16
CA ILE A 256 2.19 -0.67 8.23
C ILE A 256 1.00 -0.04 8.96
N GLY A 257 0.67 -0.56 10.14
CA GLY A 257 -0.24 0.08 11.08
C GLY A 257 0.51 1.15 11.86
N CYS A 258 0.35 2.41 11.46
CA CYS A 258 1.06 3.54 12.04
C CYS A 258 0.12 4.38 12.92
N GLY A 259 0.17 4.18 14.23
CA GLY A 259 -0.59 4.97 15.20
C GLY A 259 -2.09 4.69 15.20
N GLU A 260 -2.53 3.58 14.61
CA GLU A 260 -3.93 3.18 14.63
C GLU A 260 -4.37 2.69 16.03
N ARG A 261 -5.67 2.65 16.23
CA ARG A 261 -6.23 2.21 17.51
C ARG A 261 -5.93 0.73 17.73
N GLY A 262 -5.70 0.35 18.99
CA GLY A 262 -5.38 -1.03 19.36
C GLY A 262 -6.43 -2.05 18.90
N ASN A 263 -7.72 -1.71 18.91
CA ASN A 263 -8.79 -2.57 18.41
C ASN A 263 -8.72 -2.77 16.88
N GLU A 264 -8.50 -1.71 16.11
CA GLU A 264 -8.35 -1.80 14.64
C GLU A 264 -7.12 -2.62 14.26
N MET A 265 -6.02 -2.42 14.96
CA MET A 265 -4.81 -3.22 14.76
C MET A 265 -5.00 -4.68 15.15
N THR A 266 -5.76 -4.95 16.22
CA THR A 266 -6.12 -6.31 16.63
C THR A 266 -6.96 -7.01 15.55
N ASP A 267 -7.88 -6.30 14.91
CA ASP A 267 -8.67 -6.84 13.81
C ASP A 267 -7.76 -7.23 12.63
N VAL A 268 -6.81 -6.37 12.25
CA VAL A 268 -5.81 -6.69 11.21
C VAL A 268 -5.01 -7.95 11.59
N LEU A 269 -4.50 -8.00 12.83
CA LEU A 269 -3.69 -9.14 13.31
C LEU A 269 -4.47 -10.46 13.40
N ARG A 270 -5.80 -10.41 13.52
CA ARG A 270 -6.67 -11.59 13.48
C ARG A 270 -7.07 -11.97 12.07
N GLU A 271 -7.45 -10.98 11.25
CA GLU A 271 -7.98 -11.22 9.90
C GLU A 271 -6.91 -11.67 8.92
N PHE A 272 -5.71 -11.07 8.91
CA PHE A 272 -4.67 -11.43 7.94
C PHE A 272 -4.24 -12.90 8.00
N PRO A 273 -4.08 -13.54 9.17
CA PRO A 273 -3.81 -14.98 9.24
C PRO A 273 -4.99 -15.85 8.80
N GLU A 274 -6.23 -15.34 8.84
CA GLU A 274 -7.44 -16.06 8.44
C GLU A 274 -7.78 -15.85 6.95
N LEU A 275 -7.35 -14.70 6.38
CA LEU A 275 -7.55 -14.42 4.96
C LEU A 275 -6.74 -15.38 4.09
N THR A 276 -7.41 -15.94 3.10
CA THR A 276 -6.80 -16.82 2.11
C THR A 276 -6.35 -16.04 0.88
N ASP A 277 -5.12 -16.24 0.45
CA ASP A 277 -4.63 -15.73 -0.83
C ASP A 277 -5.32 -16.51 -1.97
N PRO A 278 -6.13 -15.86 -2.80
CA PRO A 278 -6.88 -16.53 -3.85
C PRO A 278 -6.00 -17.19 -4.93
N ARG A 279 -4.73 -16.79 -5.02
CA ARG A 279 -3.78 -17.32 -6.00
C ARG A 279 -3.15 -18.65 -5.56
N THR A 280 -2.91 -18.79 -4.26
CA THR A 280 -2.20 -19.95 -3.70
C THR A 280 -3.09 -20.86 -2.87
N GLY A 281 -4.23 -20.38 -2.39
CA GLY A 281 -5.08 -21.08 -1.43
C GLY A 281 -4.53 -21.13 0.00
N GLU A 282 -3.38 -20.51 0.24
CA GLU A 282 -2.76 -20.41 1.57
C GLU A 282 -3.15 -19.11 2.28
N THR A 283 -2.73 -18.96 3.53
CA THR A 283 -2.99 -17.73 4.27
C THR A 283 -2.24 -16.54 3.67
N LEU A 284 -2.86 -15.37 3.69
CA LEU A 284 -2.26 -14.12 3.19
C LEU A 284 -0.92 -13.79 3.89
N MET A 285 -0.75 -14.24 5.14
CA MET A 285 0.50 -14.07 5.88
C MET A 285 1.71 -14.70 5.20
N LYS A 286 1.53 -15.73 4.39
CA LYS A 286 2.62 -16.38 3.62
C LYS A 286 3.34 -15.47 2.64
N ARG A 287 2.79 -14.29 2.37
CA ARG A 287 3.40 -13.24 1.54
C ARG A 287 3.35 -11.85 2.17
N THR A 288 3.14 -11.78 3.48
CA THR A 288 2.92 -10.50 4.18
C THR A 288 3.91 -10.29 5.31
N VAL A 289 4.33 -9.03 5.46
CA VAL A 289 5.05 -8.52 6.64
C VAL A 289 4.15 -7.46 7.28
N LEU A 290 3.92 -7.58 8.59
CA LEU A 290 3.13 -6.61 9.36
C LEU A 290 4.04 -5.77 10.26
N ILE A 291 3.85 -4.45 10.22
CA ILE A 291 4.44 -3.51 11.16
C ILE A 291 3.28 -2.95 11.99
N ALA A 292 3.25 -3.25 13.28
CA ALA A 292 2.17 -2.85 14.18
C ALA A 292 2.70 -1.84 15.22
N ASN A 293 2.35 -0.58 15.04
CA ASN A 293 2.58 0.47 16.01
C ASN A 293 1.26 1.14 16.36
N THR A 294 0.72 0.83 17.52
CA THR A 294 -0.57 1.36 17.99
C THR A 294 -0.44 2.77 18.57
N SER A 295 -1.58 3.45 18.75
CA SER A 295 -1.62 4.84 19.23
C SER A 295 -1.10 5.03 20.66
N ASP A 296 -1.08 3.97 21.46
CA ASP A 296 -0.55 3.93 22.84
C ASP A 296 0.95 3.63 22.91
N MET A 297 1.56 3.21 21.79
CA MET A 297 3.00 3.03 21.72
C MET A 297 3.76 4.36 21.57
N PRO A 298 5.05 4.41 21.91
CA PRO A 298 5.85 5.63 21.88
C PRO A 298 5.86 6.32 20.51
N VAL A 299 5.78 7.64 20.52
CA VAL A 299 5.69 8.50 19.31
C VAL A 299 6.87 8.30 18.36
N ALA A 300 8.06 8.13 18.91
CA ALA A 300 9.26 7.90 18.09
C ALA A 300 9.19 6.59 17.30
N ALA A 301 8.72 5.53 17.93
CA ALA A 301 8.54 4.24 17.24
C ALA A 301 7.46 4.34 16.15
N ARG A 302 6.43 5.16 16.39
CA ARG A 302 5.41 5.48 15.36
C ARG A 302 6.04 6.17 14.16
N GLU A 303 6.87 7.18 14.38
CA GLU A 303 7.56 7.87 13.29
C GLU A 303 8.49 6.93 12.51
N ALA A 304 9.22 6.05 13.21
CA ALA A 304 10.13 5.11 12.59
C ALA A 304 9.42 3.99 11.80
N SER A 305 8.19 3.61 12.17
CA SER A 305 7.46 2.46 11.61
C SER A 305 7.32 2.53 10.10
N VAL A 306 7.09 3.72 9.55
CA VAL A 306 6.93 3.95 8.11
C VAL A 306 8.22 3.66 7.36
N TYR A 307 9.35 4.09 7.90
CA TYR A 307 10.67 3.84 7.30
C TYR A 307 11.09 2.38 7.43
N THR A 308 10.80 1.74 8.55
CA THR A 308 11.04 0.31 8.77
C THR A 308 10.31 -0.52 7.72
N GLY A 309 9.02 -0.28 7.54
CA GLY A 309 8.20 -1.01 6.58
C GLY A 309 8.65 -0.82 5.14
N ILE A 310 8.88 0.43 4.71
CA ILE A 310 9.26 0.68 3.32
C ILE A 310 10.67 0.16 3.01
N THR A 311 11.58 0.12 3.97
CA THR A 311 12.92 -0.47 3.78
C THR A 311 12.84 -1.98 3.57
N ILE A 312 12.00 -2.67 4.34
CA ILE A 312 11.72 -4.11 4.13
C ILE A 312 11.12 -4.34 2.75
N ALA A 313 10.19 -3.49 2.33
CA ALA A 313 9.58 -3.59 1.01
C ALA A 313 10.60 -3.38 -0.13
N GLU A 314 11.50 -2.41 -0.01
CA GLU A 314 12.58 -2.20 -0.97
C GLU A 314 13.52 -3.40 -1.06
N TYR A 315 13.77 -4.08 0.04
CA TYR A 315 14.62 -5.27 0.04
C TYR A 315 14.01 -6.41 -0.80
N PHE A 316 12.70 -6.64 -0.69
CA PHE A 316 12.01 -7.61 -1.54
C PHE A 316 11.89 -7.13 -2.99
N ARG A 317 11.68 -5.83 -3.22
CA ARG A 317 11.77 -5.24 -4.57
C ARG A 317 13.12 -5.56 -5.23
N ASP A 318 14.21 -5.46 -4.49
CA ASP A 318 15.56 -5.71 -5.00
C ASP A 318 15.77 -7.18 -5.42
N MET A 319 14.96 -8.10 -4.90
CA MET A 319 14.92 -9.50 -5.36
C MET A 319 14.15 -9.67 -6.68
N GLY A 320 13.51 -8.63 -7.20
CA GLY A 320 12.70 -8.65 -8.42
C GLY A 320 11.21 -8.87 -8.19
N TYR A 321 10.73 -8.80 -6.96
CA TYR A 321 9.32 -8.93 -6.63
C TYR A 321 8.54 -7.64 -6.89
N ALA A 322 7.25 -7.81 -7.17
CA ALA A 322 6.27 -6.74 -7.10
C ALA A 322 5.76 -6.62 -5.66
N VAL A 323 6.04 -5.51 -5.02
CA VAL A 323 5.74 -5.27 -3.60
C VAL A 323 4.72 -4.14 -3.47
N ALA A 324 3.72 -4.33 -2.62
CA ALA A 324 2.84 -3.24 -2.19
C ALA A 324 3.15 -2.87 -0.73
N VAL A 325 3.32 -1.57 -0.48
CA VAL A 325 3.35 -0.99 0.86
C VAL A 325 2.02 -0.31 1.11
N ILE A 326 1.36 -0.69 2.19
CA ILE A 326 0.11 -0.08 2.64
C ILE A 326 0.38 0.54 4.00
N ALA A 327 0.27 1.87 4.10
CA ALA A 327 0.49 2.61 5.35
C ALA A 327 -0.85 3.14 5.90
N ASP A 328 -1.25 2.66 7.06
CA ASP A 328 -2.46 3.06 7.77
C ASP A 328 -2.10 3.60 9.17
N SER A 329 -2.06 4.91 9.40
CA SER A 329 -2.28 5.97 8.43
C SER A 329 -1.11 6.97 8.42
N THR A 330 -0.89 7.61 7.29
CA THR A 330 0.12 8.67 7.16
C THR A 330 -0.23 9.91 7.97
N SER A 331 -1.50 10.14 8.29
CA SER A 331 -1.93 11.22 9.19
C SER A 331 -1.38 11.02 10.61
N ARG A 332 -1.39 9.79 11.11
CA ARG A 332 -0.82 9.47 12.43
C ARG A 332 0.70 9.59 12.46
N TRP A 333 1.35 9.28 11.33
CA TRP A 333 2.77 9.57 11.16
C TRP A 333 3.05 11.07 11.18
N ALA A 334 2.27 11.88 10.49
CA ALA A 334 2.38 13.34 10.51
C ALA A 334 2.14 13.93 11.92
N GLU A 335 1.17 13.40 12.67
CA GLU A 335 0.96 13.76 14.09
C GLU A 335 2.21 13.44 14.94
N ALA A 336 2.87 12.31 14.70
CA ALA A 336 4.12 12.00 15.38
C ALA A 336 5.22 13.03 15.05
N LEU A 337 5.36 13.42 13.78
CA LEU A 337 6.29 14.48 13.38
C LEU A 337 5.97 15.81 14.05
N ARG A 338 4.69 16.18 14.16
CA ARG A 338 4.25 17.41 14.86
C ARG A 338 4.61 17.38 16.35
N GLU A 339 4.37 16.25 17.01
CA GLU A 339 4.69 16.11 18.43
C GLU A 339 6.21 16.18 18.67
N MET A 340 7.01 15.56 17.82
CA MET A 340 8.47 15.60 17.91
C MET A 340 9.01 17.01 17.69
N SER A 341 8.57 17.69 16.65
CA SER A 341 8.94 19.06 16.31
C SER A 341 8.59 20.03 17.46
N GLY A 342 7.39 19.88 18.05
CA GLY A 342 6.99 20.69 19.21
C GLY A 342 7.87 20.47 20.44
N ARG A 343 8.32 19.24 20.70
CA ARG A 343 9.24 18.94 21.82
C ARG A 343 10.66 19.45 21.58
N LEU A 344 11.09 19.53 20.31
CA LEU A 344 12.36 20.13 19.91
C LEU A 344 12.31 21.65 19.88
N GLU A 345 11.15 22.25 20.18
CA GLU A 345 10.94 23.70 20.12
C GLU A 345 11.23 24.30 18.73
N GLU A 346 11.00 23.49 17.67
CA GLU A 346 11.12 23.95 16.28
C GLU A 346 9.98 24.91 15.95
N MET A 347 10.25 25.85 15.02
CA MET A 347 9.23 26.80 14.59
C MET A 347 8.09 26.06 13.88
N PRO A 348 6.85 26.14 14.36
CA PRO A 348 5.73 25.46 13.75
C PRO A 348 5.34 26.11 12.42
N GLY A 349 4.97 25.29 11.46
CA GLY A 349 4.30 25.68 10.22
C GLY A 349 2.79 25.69 10.37
N GLU A 350 2.09 25.45 9.27
CA GLU A 350 0.63 25.41 9.19
C GLU A 350 0.04 24.36 10.15
N GLU A 351 -0.98 24.73 10.92
CA GLU A 351 -1.63 23.89 11.94
C GLU A 351 -0.68 23.22 12.96
N GLY A 352 0.49 23.82 13.18
CA GLY A 352 1.48 23.29 14.11
C GLY A 352 2.32 22.15 13.58
N TYR A 353 2.18 21.78 12.32
CA TYR A 353 3.06 20.79 11.68
C TYR A 353 4.45 21.39 11.40
N PRO A 354 5.51 20.56 11.35
CA PRO A 354 6.82 21.05 10.96
C PRO A 354 6.84 21.51 9.49
N ALA A 355 7.62 22.53 9.19
CA ALA A 355 7.75 23.08 7.83
C ALA A 355 8.21 22.03 6.79
N TYR A 356 8.88 20.97 7.25
CA TYR A 356 9.37 19.88 6.41
C TYR A 356 8.38 18.71 6.23
N LEU A 357 7.12 18.82 6.69
CA LEU A 357 6.12 17.76 6.58
C LEU A 357 5.98 17.25 5.14
N VAL A 358 5.77 18.16 4.19
CA VAL A 358 5.56 17.79 2.77
C VAL A 358 6.80 17.11 2.19
N SER A 359 8.00 17.57 2.57
CA SER A 359 9.26 16.95 2.14
C SER A 359 9.40 15.52 2.68
N ARG A 360 8.97 15.25 3.91
CA ARG A 360 8.98 13.91 4.50
C ARG A 360 7.99 12.98 3.81
N LEU A 361 6.78 13.47 3.52
CA LEU A 361 5.80 12.73 2.72
C LEU A 361 6.34 12.41 1.32
N ALA A 362 6.96 13.39 0.66
CA ALA A 362 7.56 13.19 -0.65
C ALA A 362 8.67 12.13 -0.61
N GLN A 363 9.58 12.17 0.37
CA GLN A 363 10.64 11.18 0.54
C GLN A 363 10.10 9.76 0.72
N PHE A 364 8.97 9.60 1.41
CA PHE A 364 8.32 8.29 1.54
C PHE A 364 7.78 7.79 0.18
N TYR A 365 6.96 8.59 -0.49
CA TYR A 365 6.35 8.20 -1.76
C TYR A 365 7.35 8.08 -2.92
N GLU A 366 8.46 8.84 -2.90
CA GLU A 366 9.53 8.73 -3.90
C GLU A 366 10.26 7.38 -3.88
N ARG A 367 10.18 6.63 -2.78
CA ARG A 367 10.73 5.28 -2.67
C ARG A 367 9.93 4.25 -3.48
N ALA A 368 8.68 4.56 -3.85
CA ALA A 368 7.91 3.77 -4.81
C ALA A 368 8.47 3.90 -6.23
N GLY A 369 8.31 2.86 -7.03
CA GLY A 369 8.71 2.86 -8.43
C GLY A 369 8.92 1.48 -9.01
N VAL A 370 9.09 1.45 -10.31
CA VAL A 370 9.60 0.28 -11.05
C VAL A 370 11.08 0.50 -11.28
N VAL A 371 11.92 -0.42 -10.84
CA VAL A 371 13.37 -0.25 -10.88
C VAL A 371 14.06 -1.44 -11.52
N GLN A 372 15.14 -1.17 -12.23
CA GLN A 372 16.17 -2.14 -12.55
C GLN A 372 17.04 -2.30 -11.30
N CYS A 373 17.01 -3.49 -10.71
CA CYS A 373 17.75 -3.80 -9.52
C CYS A 373 19.26 -3.77 -9.76
N LEU A 374 20.05 -3.67 -8.68
CA LEU A 374 21.50 -3.90 -8.76
C LEU A 374 21.78 -5.37 -9.10
N GLY A 375 22.98 -5.63 -9.56
CA GLY A 375 23.46 -6.96 -9.94
C GLY A 375 23.84 -7.06 -11.40
N SER A 376 24.54 -8.14 -11.76
CA SER A 376 24.96 -8.44 -13.12
C SER A 376 23.79 -8.90 -13.99
N GLU A 377 22.80 -9.57 -13.38
CA GLU A 377 21.58 -10.03 -14.02
C GLU A 377 20.59 -8.88 -14.21
N GLU A 378 19.92 -8.84 -15.37
CA GLU A 378 18.82 -7.92 -15.59
C GLU A 378 17.60 -8.39 -14.78
N ARG A 379 17.30 -7.67 -13.70
CA ARG A 379 16.18 -7.96 -12.80
C ARG A 379 15.42 -6.68 -12.52
N THR A 380 14.10 -6.75 -12.73
CA THR A 380 13.18 -5.63 -12.48
C THR A 380 12.31 -5.95 -11.29
N GLY A 381 12.20 -5.03 -10.36
CA GLY A 381 11.28 -5.10 -9.23
C GLY A 381 10.42 -3.84 -9.17
N SER A 382 9.29 -3.93 -8.48
CA SER A 382 8.39 -2.79 -8.29
C SER A 382 7.97 -2.64 -6.84
N LEU A 383 7.76 -1.38 -6.43
CA LEU A 383 7.23 -1.02 -5.14
C LEU A 383 6.10 -0.02 -5.35
N THR A 384 4.88 -0.41 -5.03
CA THR A 384 3.68 0.44 -5.06
C THR A 384 3.40 0.90 -3.63
N ALA A 385 3.24 2.22 -3.43
CA ALA A 385 2.95 2.78 -2.13
C ALA A 385 1.51 3.33 -2.06
N VAL A 386 0.75 2.84 -1.09
CA VAL A 386 -0.62 3.28 -0.79
C VAL A 386 -0.67 3.79 0.63
N GLY A 387 -1.00 5.06 0.82
CA GLY A 387 -1.12 5.68 2.13
C GLY A 387 -2.57 6.05 2.46
N ALA A 388 -3.07 5.61 3.60
CA ALA A 388 -4.32 6.13 4.13
C ALA A 388 -4.11 7.51 4.74
N VAL A 389 -5.08 8.40 4.51
CA VAL A 389 -5.12 9.73 5.11
C VAL A 389 -6.43 9.86 5.89
N SER A 390 -6.33 10.32 7.14
CA SER A 390 -7.47 10.45 8.05
C SER A 390 -7.68 11.92 8.40
N PRO A 391 -8.18 12.75 7.46
CA PRO A 391 -8.37 14.16 7.72
C PRO A 391 -9.44 14.38 8.80
N PRO A 392 -9.21 15.23 9.80
CA PRO A 392 -10.20 15.55 10.81
C PRO A 392 -11.50 16.08 10.18
N GLY A 393 -12.64 15.50 10.56
CA GLY A 393 -13.95 15.89 10.00
C GLY A 393 -14.12 15.61 8.49
N GLY A 394 -13.18 14.93 7.86
CA GLY A 394 -13.18 14.71 6.40
C GLY A 394 -12.72 15.93 5.59
N ASP A 395 -12.11 16.92 6.24
CA ASP A 395 -11.63 18.14 5.58
C ASP A 395 -10.34 17.89 4.80
N LEU A 396 -10.44 17.85 3.48
CA LEU A 396 -9.30 17.68 2.57
C LEU A 396 -8.41 18.93 2.44
N SER A 397 -8.78 20.06 3.06
CA SER A 397 -7.94 21.27 3.06
C SER A 397 -6.84 21.24 4.12
N GLU A 398 -6.86 20.27 5.03
CA GLU A 398 -5.84 20.15 6.08
C GLU A 398 -4.44 19.81 5.51
N PRO A 399 -3.33 20.20 6.21
CA PRO A 399 -1.99 20.15 5.63
C PRO A 399 -1.51 18.78 5.15
N VAL A 400 -1.87 17.70 5.85
CA VAL A 400 -1.44 16.33 5.46
C VAL A 400 -2.13 15.89 4.19
N ALA A 401 -3.45 16.10 4.08
CA ALA A 401 -4.21 15.77 2.88
C ALA A 401 -3.74 16.61 1.69
N GLN A 402 -3.59 17.91 1.86
CA GLN A 402 -3.09 18.82 0.82
C GLN A 402 -1.67 18.47 0.39
N GLY A 403 -0.78 18.21 1.35
CA GLY A 403 0.59 17.78 1.05
C GLY A 403 0.62 16.46 0.29
N THR A 404 -0.21 15.49 0.68
CA THR A 404 -0.31 14.19 0.01
C THR A 404 -0.85 14.32 -1.42
N MET A 405 -1.90 15.11 -1.62
CA MET A 405 -2.48 15.36 -2.96
C MET A 405 -1.46 15.92 -3.97
N ARG A 406 -0.50 16.72 -3.51
CA ARG A 406 0.56 17.28 -4.37
C ARG A 406 1.61 16.25 -4.78
N ILE A 407 1.71 15.14 -4.08
CA ILE A 407 2.78 14.14 -4.25
C ILE A 407 2.27 12.90 -4.98
N VAL A 408 1.12 12.34 -4.55
CA VAL A 408 0.60 11.09 -5.11
C VAL A 408 0.00 11.31 -6.48
N LYS A 409 0.08 10.28 -7.32
CA LYS A 409 -0.51 10.29 -8.66
C LYS A 409 -1.97 9.82 -8.67
N VAL A 410 -2.39 9.10 -7.65
CA VAL A 410 -3.77 8.59 -7.53
C VAL A 410 -4.35 8.97 -6.17
N PHE A 411 -5.60 9.38 -6.18
CA PHE A 411 -6.30 9.84 -4.99
C PHE A 411 -7.71 9.24 -4.98
N TRP A 412 -7.97 8.32 -4.05
CA TRP A 412 -9.26 7.65 -3.88
C TRP A 412 -10.02 8.24 -2.70
N SER A 413 -10.72 9.31 -2.95
CA SER A 413 -11.46 10.06 -1.92
C SER A 413 -12.66 9.27 -1.41
N LEU A 414 -12.63 8.85 -0.16
CA LEU A 414 -13.75 8.18 0.48
C LEU A 414 -14.77 9.20 1.01
N ASP A 415 -16.04 8.94 0.74
CA ASP A 415 -17.15 9.80 1.10
C ASP A 415 -18.05 9.15 2.16
N ALA A 416 -18.29 9.86 3.27
CA ALA A 416 -19.13 9.38 4.34
C ALA A 416 -20.58 9.19 3.90
N SER A 417 -21.10 10.02 2.97
CA SER A 417 -22.48 9.91 2.48
C SER A 417 -22.70 8.61 1.70
N LEU A 418 -21.70 8.18 0.93
CA LEU A 418 -21.72 6.88 0.24
C LEU A 418 -21.68 5.73 1.25
N ALA A 419 -20.81 5.82 2.26
CA ALA A 419 -20.73 4.82 3.31
C ALA A 419 -22.07 4.70 4.10
N TYR A 420 -22.72 5.81 4.44
CA TYR A 420 -24.03 5.80 5.09
C TYR A 420 -25.13 5.16 4.23
N ARG A 421 -25.05 5.30 2.90
CA ARG A 421 -25.95 4.61 1.95
C ARG A 421 -25.55 3.16 1.70
N ARG A 422 -24.51 2.66 2.37
CA ARG A 422 -23.92 1.32 2.16
C ARG A 422 -23.42 1.09 0.73
N HIS A 423 -22.99 2.15 0.06
CA HIS A 423 -22.30 2.06 -1.22
C HIS A 423 -20.81 1.88 -0.95
N PHE A 424 -20.28 0.69 -1.18
CA PHE A 424 -18.87 0.34 -1.01
C PHE A 424 -18.31 -0.22 -2.32
N PRO A 425 -17.01 0.01 -2.59
CA PRO A 425 -16.13 0.96 -1.91
C PRO A 425 -16.68 2.40 -1.96
N ALA A 426 -16.60 3.12 -0.85
CA ALA A 426 -17.16 4.48 -0.75
C ALA A 426 -16.29 5.54 -1.45
N ILE A 427 -15.63 5.17 -2.54
CA ILE A 427 -14.77 6.04 -3.35
C ILE A 427 -15.65 6.94 -4.21
N HIS A 428 -15.57 8.25 -3.97
CA HIS A 428 -16.39 9.22 -4.68
C HIS A 428 -15.79 9.54 -6.05
N TRP A 429 -16.55 9.26 -7.11
CA TRP A 429 -16.07 9.34 -8.49
C TRP A 429 -15.79 10.76 -9.00
N LEU A 430 -16.37 11.81 -8.40
CA LEU A 430 -16.09 13.20 -8.77
C LEU A 430 -14.91 13.80 -7.99
N ASN A 431 -14.59 13.26 -6.82
CA ASN A 431 -13.54 13.78 -5.94
C ASN A 431 -12.23 12.98 -6.02
N SER A 432 -12.24 11.91 -6.79
CA SER A 432 -11.08 11.03 -6.99
C SER A 432 -10.44 11.28 -8.35
N TYR A 433 -9.16 10.94 -8.48
CA TYR A 433 -8.43 11.05 -9.74
C TYR A 433 -7.30 10.03 -9.86
N SER A 434 -6.89 9.78 -11.10
CA SER A 434 -5.66 9.07 -11.44
C SER A 434 -4.92 9.86 -12.52
N LEU A 435 -3.66 10.18 -12.26
CA LEU A 435 -2.75 10.81 -13.22
C LEU A 435 -1.98 9.77 -14.05
N TYR A 436 -2.29 8.49 -13.90
CA TYR A 436 -1.68 7.42 -14.69
C TYR A 436 -2.45 7.07 -15.97
N LEU A 437 -3.64 7.63 -16.20
CA LEU A 437 -4.51 7.26 -17.32
C LEU A 437 -3.79 7.28 -18.67
N ASP A 438 -3.06 8.36 -18.97
CA ASP A 438 -2.33 8.49 -20.24
C ASP A 438 -1.17 7.51 -20.35
N SER A 439 -0.44 7.28 -19.26
CA SER A 439 0.70 6.36 -19.26
C SER A 439 0.30 4.88 -19.29
N LEU A 440 -0.92 4.56 -18.83
CA LEU A 440 -1.48 3.21 -18.82
C LEU A 440 -2.31 2.90 -20.07
N ARG A 441 -2.73 3.93 -20.83
CA ARG A 441 -3.54 3.76 -22.06
C ARG A 441 -2.95 2.74 -23.04
N PRO A 442 -1.64 2.75 -23.36
CA PRO A 442 -1.07 1.76 -24.27
C PRO A 442 -1.25 0.32 -23.79
N TRP A 443 -1.14 0.09 -22.47
CA TRP A 443 -1.35 -1.23 -21.89
C TRP A 443 -2.82 -1.67 -22.00
N PHE A 444 -3.76 -0.77 -21.69
CA PHE A 444 -5.19 -1.06 -21.82
C PHE A 444 -5.59 -1.31 -23.27
N ASP A 445 -5.09 -0.50 -24.20
CA ASP A 445 -5.38 -0.65 -25.64
C ASP A 445 -4.88 -2.00 -26.18
N GLU A 446 -3.71 -2.46 -25.70
CA GLU A 446 -3.13 -3.75 -26.09
C GLU A 446 -3.90 -4.95 -25.50
N HIS A 447 -4.32 -4.86 -24.22
CA HIS A 447 -4.88 -6.01 -23.48
C HIS A 447 -6.41 -6.07 -23.51
N LEU A 448 -7.09 -4.93 -23.53
CA LEU A 448 -8.56 -4.82 -23.45
C LEU A 448 -9.19 -4.18 -24.69
N GLY A 449 -8.37 -3.64 -25.58
CA GLY A 449 -8.84 -2.92 -26.75
C GLY A 449 -9.14 -1.43 -26.50
N GLN A 450 -9.10 -0.64 -27.57
CA GLN A 450 -9.27 0.83 -27.53
C GLN A 450 -10.63 1.27 -26.96
N ALA A 451 -11.65 0.43 -27.07
CA ALA A 451 -13.00 0.73 -26.58
C ALA A 451 -13.03 0.87 -25.05
N PHE A 452 -12.17 0.17 -24.31
CA PHE A 452 -12.17 0.21 -22.85
C PHE A 452 -11.97 1.62 -22.29
N MET A 453 -10.94 2.32 -22.75
CA MET A 453 -10.66 3.68 -22.28
C MET A 453 -11.70 4.69 -22.79
N GLN A 454 -12.25 4.50 -23.98
CA GLN A 454 -13.34 5.33 -24.49
C GLN A 454 -14.62 5.15 -23.65
N ASN A 455 -14.98 3.91 -23.32
CA ASN A 455 -16.11 3.59 -22.46
C ASN A 455 -15.94 4.16 -21.05
N ARG A 456 -14.74 4.06 -20.49
CA ARG A 456 -14.39 4.68 -19.22
C ARG A 456 -14.60 6.20 -19.25
N ASP A 457 -14.07 6.86 -20.26
CA ASP A 457 -14.17 8.32 -20.39
C ASP A 457 -15.63 8.75 -20.56
N HIS A 458 -16.42 8.00 -21.34
CA HIS A 458 -17.85 8.23 -21.52
C HIS A 458 -18.64 8.02 -20.21
N ALA A 459 -18.37 6.94 -19.49
CA ALA A 459 -18.99 6.68 -18.18
C ALA A 459 -18.71 7.81 -17.18
N MET A 460 -17.47 8.32 -17.15
CA MET A 460 -17.11 9.46 -16.29
C MET A 460 -17.86 10.74 -16.71
N HIS A 461 -18.01 10.98 -18.01
CA HIS A 461 -18.80 12.12 -18.48
C HIS A 461 -20.26 12.03 -18.03
N LEU A 462 -20.89 10.86 -18.18
CA LEU A 462 -22.27 10.63 -17.70
C LEU A 462 -22.41 10.88 -16.20
N LEU A 463 -21.47 10.43 -15.39
CA LEU A 463 -21.47 10.66 -13.93
C LEU A 463 -21.29 12.13 -13.57
N GLN A 464 -20.57 12.91 -14.38
CA GLN A 464 -20.48 14.38 -14.22
C GLN A 464 -21.80 15.05 -14.61
N GLU A 465 -22.40 14.67 -15.75
CA GLU A 465 -23.68 15.16 -16.19
C GLU A 465 -24.80 14.87 -15.18
N GLU A 466 -24.77 13.68 -14.53
CA GLU A 466 -25.72 13.35 -13.45
C GLU A 466 -25.70 14.38 -12.33
N ASN A 467 -24.55 14.90 -11.96
CA ASN A 467 -24.46 15.89 -10.88
C ASN A 467 -25.23 17.17 -11.24
N GLU A 468 -25.08 17.64 -12.47
CA GLU A 468 -25.81 18.82 -12.98
C GLU A 468 -27.32 18.55 -13.07
N LEU A 469 -27.71 17.37 -13.56
CA LEU A 469 -29.11 16.96 -13.66
C LEU A 469 -29.77 16.83 -12.28
N ASN A 470 -29.04 16.33 -11.27
CA ASN A 470 -29.58 16.22 -9.91
C ASN A 470 -29.86 17.60 -9.29
N GLU A 471 -29.09 18.64 -9.59
CA GLU A 471 -29.39 20.01 -9.16
C GLU A 471 -30.71 20.49 -9.78
N ILE A 472 -30.93 20.21 -11.06
CA ILE A 472 -32.18 20.54 -11.75
C ILE A 472 -33.35 19.76 -11.15
N VAL A 473 -33.19 18.45 -10.89
CA VAL A 473 -34.22 17.60 -10.28
C VAL A 473 -34.63 18.11 -8.92
N GLN A 474 -33.71 18.61 -8.10
CA GLN A 474 -34.05 19.21 -6.78
C GLN A 474 -34.91 20.45 -6.90
N LEU A 475 -34.77 21.21 -7.99
CA LEU A 475 -35.52 22.45 -8.19
C LEU A 475 -36.91 22.24 -8.84
N VAL A 476 -36.98 21.38 -9.87
CA VAL A 476 -38.18 21.27 -10.72
C VAL A 476 -38.80 19.87 -10.78
N GLY A 477 -38.17 18.88 -10.17
CA GLY A 477 -38.63 17.49 -10.18
C GLY A 477 -38.16 16.69 -11.42
N LYS A 478 -38.09 15.35 -11.27
CA LYS A 478 -37.62 14.44 -12.30
C LYS A 478 -38.47 14.43 -13.58
N ASP A 479 -39.79 14.61 -13.42
CA ASP A 479 -40.75 14.57 -14.54
C ASP A 479 -40.63 15.77 -15.50
N SER A 480 -39.89 16.80 -15.08
CA SER A 480 -39.62 17.99 -15.91
C SER A 480 -38.42 17.84 -16.83
N LEU A 481 -37.64 16.77 -16.66
CA LEU A 481 -36.49 16.48 -17.50
C LEU A 481 -36.91 15.95 -18.88
N SER A 482 -36.08 16.20 -19.87
CA SER A 482 -36.23 15.55 -21.18
C SER A 482 -36.13 14.02 -21.07
N PRO A 483 -36.71 13.25 -21.99
CA PRO A 483 -36.56 11.79 -22.01
C PRO A 483 -35.09 11.34 -22.05
N ASN A 484 -34.23 12.07 -22.75
CA ASN A 484 -32.79 11.79 -22.80
C ASN A 484 -32.13 11.99 -21.43
N ASP A 485 -32.45 13.07 -20.73
CA ASP A 485 -31.89 13.35 -19.39
C ASP A 485 -32.39 12.33 -18.35
N GLN A 486 -33.69 11.93 -18.45
CA GLN A 486 -34.21 10.86 -17.61
C GLN A 486 -33.48 9.53 -17.86
N LEU A 487 -33.17 9.21 -19.12
CA LEU A 487 -32.37 8.03 -19.46
C LEU A 487 -30.95 8.16 -18.92
N THR A 488 -30.30 9.34 -19.04
CA THR A 488 -28.98 9.59 -18.43
C THR A 488 -29.00 9.26 -16.92
N LEU A 489 -30.03 9.71 -16.17
CA LEU A 489 -30.15 9.38 -14.76
C LEU A 489 -30.34 7.87 -14.49
N GLU A 490 -30.99 7.13 -15.39
CA GLU A 490 -31.11 5.67 -15.26
C GLU A 490 -29.75 4.99 -15.51
N ILE A 491 -29.02 5.40 -16.54
CA ILE A 491 -27.69 4.85 -16.86
C ILE A 491 -26.70 5.12 -15.73
N THR A 492 -26.68 6.33 -15.22
CA THR A 492 -25.76 6.69 -14.11
C THR A 492 -26.11 5.94 -12.83
N ARG A 493 -27.41 5.66 -12.58
CA ARG A 493 -27.81 4.76 -11.51
C ARG A 493 -27.23 3.35 -11.71
N MET A 494 -27.30 2.80 -12.93
CA MET A 494 -26.70 1.50 -13.25
C MET A 494 -25.18 1.54 -13.06
N LEU A 495 -24.50 2.59 -13.54
CA LEU A 495 -23.06 2.75 -13.31
C LEU A 495 -22.70 2.75 -11.83
N ARG A 496 -23.44 3.47 -11.00
CA ARG A 496 -23.18 3.53 -9.55
C ARG A 496 -23.51 2.23 -8.83
N GLU A 497 -24.68 1.65 -9.06
CA GLU A 497 -25.20 0.52 -8.29
C GLU A 497 -24.76 -0.83 -8.85
N ASP A 498 -24.70 -0.96 -10.18
CA ASP A 498 -24.45 -2.24 -10.83
C ASP A 498 -22.95 -2.41 -11.21
N PHE A 499 -22.20 -1.30 -11.40
CA PHE A 499 -20.79 -1.35 -11.73
C PHE A 499 -19.88 -0.90 -10.59
N LEU A 500 -20.02 0.34 -10.07
CA LEU A 500 -19.11 0.89 -9.06
C LEU A 500 -19.27 0.26 -7.68
N GLN A 501 -20.50 -0.05 -7.29
CA GLN A 501 -20.76 -0.74 -6.02
C GLN A 501 -20.33 -2.20 -6.09
N GLN A 502 -19.52 -2.59 -5.11
CA GLN A 502 -18.93 -3.92 -5.03
C GLN A 502 -18.95 -4.44 -3.60
N ASN A 503 -19.39 -5.69 -3.40
CA ASN A 503 -19.50 -6.28 -2.07
C ASN A 503 -18.24 -7.07 -1.71
N ALA A 504 -17.43 -6.53 -0.80
CA ALA A 504 -16.20 -7.14 -0.32
C ALA A 504 -16.40 -8.46 0.44
N PHE A 505 -17.62 -8.74 0.92
CA PHE A 505 -17.96 -9.93 1.70
C PHE A 505 -18.62 -11.03 0.89
N MET A 506 -18.82 -10.82 -0.41
CA MET A 506 -19.28 -11.84 -1.35
C MET A 506 -18.14 -12.26 -2.27
N ASP A 507 -17.74 -13.52 -2.23
CA ASP A 507 -16.59 -14.01 -2.99
C ASP A 507 -16.70 -13.71 -4.49
N VAL A 508 -17.88 -13.87 -5.08
CA VAL A 508 -18.12 -13.62 -6.52
C VAL A 508 -18.01 -12.13 -6.90
N ASP A 509 -18.27 -11.20 -5.97
CA ASP A 509 -18.26 -9.75 -6.23
C ASP A 509 -17.06 -9.04 -5.60
N SER A 510 -16.32 -9.70 -4.70
CA SER A 510 -15.17 -9.12 -4.02
C SER A 510 -13.98 -8.84 -4.95
N TYR A 511 -13.92 -9.56 -6.06
CA TYR A 511 -12.90 -9.43 -7.10
C TYR A 511 -13.51 -9.52 -8.49
N THR A 512 -13.13 -8.62 -9.37
CA THR A 512 -13.54 -8.63 -10.78
C THR A 512 -12.30 -8.44 -11.68
N GLY A 513 -12.03 -9.40 -12.56
CA GLY A 513 -10.92 -9.29 -13.53
C GLY A 513 -11.18 -8.21 -14.58
N PHE A 514 -10.12 -7.70 -15.23
CA PHE A 514 -10.22 -6.63 -16.23
C PHE A 514 -11.19 -6.95 -17.39
N ASP A 515 -11.12 -8.16 -17.95
CA ASP A 515 -12.01 -8.58 -19.07
C ASP A 515 -13.49 -8.56 -18.64
N ARG A 516 -13.79 -8.93 -17.41
CA ARG A 516 -15.15 -8.88 -16.89
C ARG A 516 -15.59 -7.46 -16.57
N GLN A 517 -14.69 -6.60 -16.10
CA GLN A 517 -14.96 -5.17 -15.91
C GLN A 517 -15.30 -4.49 -17.24
N GLU A 518 -14.48 -4.73 -18.27
CA GLU A 518 -14.71 -4.22 -19.61
C GLU A 518 -16.08 -4.66 -20.13
N ARG A 519 -16.40 -5.94 -20.02
CA ARG A 519 -17.62 -6.52 -20.56
C ARG A 519 -18.87 -6.04 -19.82
N LEU A 520 -18.81 -5.90 -18.49
CA LEU A 520 -19.91 -5.36 -17.69
C LEU A 520 -20.20 -3.90 -18.03
N MET A 521 -19.16 -3.07 -18.17
CA MET A 521 -19.31 -1.69 -18.60
C MET A 521 -19.90 -1.59 -20.01
N SER A 522 -19.43 -2.42 -20.93
CA SER A 522 -19.95 -2.49 -22.29
C SER A 522 -21.43 -2.87 -22.34
N LEU A 523 -21.92 -3.75 -21.45
CA LEU A 523 -23.36 -4.06 -21.35
C LEU A 523 -24.17 -2.84 -20.90
N ILE A 524 -23.70 -2.09 -19.90
CA ILE A 524 -24.40 -0.89 -19.42
C ILE A 524 -24.43 0.20 -20.50
N LEU A 525 -23.32 0.48 -21.15
CA LEU A 525 -23.25 1.49 -22.22
C LEU A 525 -23.95 1.02 -23.52
N GLY A 526 -24.02 -0.30 -23.74
CA GLY A 526 -24.84 -0.89 -24.80
C GLY A 526 -26.34 -0.63 -24.58
N TYR A 527 -26.80 -0.79 -23.34
CA TYR A 527 -28.17 -0.43 -22.96
C TYR A 527 -28.44 1.07 -23.18
N GLU A 528 -27.49 1.97 -22.85
CA GLU A 528 -27.59 3.39 -23.17
C GLU A 528 -27.79 3.63 -24.67
N THR A 529 -26.89 3.09 -25.47
CA THR A 529 -26.87 3.32 -26.92
C THR A 529 -28.18 2.87 -27.57
N LEU A 530 -28.64 1.67 -27.24
CA LEU A 530 -29.89 1.13 -27.74
C LEU A 530 -31.09 1.88 -27.18
N GLY A 531 -31.07 2.27 -25.92
CA GLY A 531 -32.12 3.06 -25.28
C GLY A 531 -32.32 4.44 -25.92
N ARG A 532 -31.22 5.16 -26.19
CA ARG A 532 -31.30 6.45 -26.90
C ARG A 532 -31.87 6.31 -28.31
N GLN A 533 -31.51 5.25 -29.03
CA GLN A 533 -32.11 4.96 -30.35
C GLN A 533 -33.61 4.66 -30.22
N ALA A 534 -34.02 3.87 -29.24
CA ALA A 534 -35.42 3.52 -29.02
C ALA A 534 -36.28 4.75 -28.64
N LEU A 535 -35.73 5.69 -27.85
CA LEU A 535 -36.40 6.97 -27.55
C LEU A 535 -36.74 7.75 -28.81
N THR A 536 -35.86 7.78 -29.81
CA THR A 536 -36.12 8.47 -31.11
C THR A 536 -37.22 7.79 -31.91
N ARG A 537 -37.56 6.54 -31.59
CA ARG A 537 -38.64 5.75 -32.20
C ARG A 537 -39.90 5.69 -31.39
N GLY A 538 -40.02 6.53 -30.35
CA GLY A 538 -41.25 6.68 -29.57
C GLY A 538 -41.34 5.75 -28.35
N VAL A 539 -40.32 4.94 -28.05
CA VAL A 539 -40.28 4.16 -26.81
C VAL A 539 -40.14 5.10 -25.61
N THR A 540 -40.78 4.81 -24.48
CA THR A 540 -40.66 5.65 -23.27
C THR A 540 -39.51 5.20 -22.37
N VAL A 541 -38.97 6.11 -21.55
CA VAL A 541 -37.96 5.77 -20.54
C VAL A 541 -38.48 4.76 -19.54
N ARG A 542 -39.79 4.82 -19.23
CA ARG A 542 -40.44 3.89 -18.34
C ARG A 542 -40.41 2.46 -18.88
N ASP A 543 -40.68 2.27 -20.16
CA ASP A 543 -40.65 0.95 -20.79
C ASP A 543 -39.23 0.38 -20.80
N LEU A 544 -38.23 1.21 -21.11
CA LEU A 544 -36.83 0.84 -21.04
C LEU A 544 -36.43 0.39 -19.63
N ALA A 545 -36.80 1.14 -18.58
CA ALA A 545 -36.47 0.84 -17.20
C ALA A 545 -37.10 -0.47 -16.67
N HIS A 546 -38.16 -0.98 -17.31
CA HIS A 546 -38.82 -2.22 -16.92
C HIS A 546 -38.47 -3.42 -17.80
N LEU A 547 -37.45 -3.30 -18.67
CA LEU A 547 -36.96 -4.42 -19.45
C LEU A 547 -36.38 -5.52 -18.55
N PRO A 548 -36.75 -6.80 -18.76
CA PRO A 548 -36.10 -7.92 -18.05
C PRO A 548 -34.59 -7.92 -18.19
N ALA A 549 -34.07 -7.66 -19.39
CA ALA A 549 -32.63 -7.58 -19.63
C ALA A 549 -31.93 -6.49 -18.80
N ARG A 550 -32.62 -5.36 -18.48
CA ARG A 550 -32.08 -4.33 -17.59
C ARG A 550 -31.88 -4.87 -16.17
N GLU A 551 -32.83 -5.68 -15.65
CA GLU A 551 -32.68 -6.33 -14.35
C GLU A 551 -31.56 -7.37 -14.35
N GLU A 552 -31.41 -8.11 -15.45
CA GLU A 552 -30.34 -9.10 -15.62
C GLU A 552 -28.95 -8.42 -15.66
N ILE A 553 -28.81 -7.24 -16.27
CA ILE A 553 -27.57 -6.44 -16.22
C ILE A 553 -27.24 -6.10 -14.76
N GLY A 554 -28.22 -5.69 -13.95
CA GLY A 554 -27.99 -5.39 -12.53
C GLY A 554 -27.54 -6.60 -11.70
N ARG A 555 -27.87 -7.81 -12.12
CA ARG A 555 -27.46 -9.06 -11.48
C ARG A 555 -26.17 -9.65 -12.06
N ALA A 556 -25.72 -9.18 -13.21
CA ALA A 556 -24.58 -9.72 -13.94
C ALA A 556 -23.28 -9.77 -13.12
N LYS A 557 -23.10 -8.84 -12.17
CA LYS A 557 -21.94 -8.83 -11.27
C LYS A 557 -21.86 -10.03 -10.32
N TYR A 558 -22.96 -10.78 -10.12
CA TYR A 558 -23.04 -11.95 -9.24
C TYR A 558 -22.89 -13.28 -9.97
N GLU A 559 -22.63 -13.27 -11.28
CA GLU A 559 -22.38 -14.49 -12.04
C GLU A 559 -21.08 -15.15 -11.60
N GLU A 560 -21.05 -16.47 -11.62
CA GLU A 560 -19.87 -17.26 -11.28
C GLU A 560 -18.77 -17.12 -12.35
N GLU A 561 -17.50 -17.26 -11.96
CA GLU A 561 -16.35 -17.07 -12.83
C GLU A 561 -16.35 -17.94 -14.08
N ASN A 562 -16.90 -19.14 -14.00
CA ASN A 562 -16.98 -20.11 -15.12
C ASN A 562 -18.16 -19.87 -16.07
N THR A 563 -19.17 -19.07 -15.69
CA THR A 563 -20.42 -18.88 -16.45
C THR A 563 -20.64 -17.48 -16.95
N TRP A 564 -19.96 -16.47 -16.38
CA TRP A 564 -20.25 -15.07 -16.66
C TRP A 564 -20.17 -14.68 -18.15
N ARG A 565 -19.22 -15.28 -18.92
CA ARG A 565 -19.09 -14.95 -20.36
C ARG A 565 -20.36 -15.31 -21.13
N SER A 566 -20.84 -16.54 -20.97
CA SER A 566 -22.06 -16.99 -21.64
C SER A 566 -23.32 -16.27 -21.13
N ALA A 567 -23.35 -15.94 -19.84
CA ALA A 567 -24.45 -15.17 -19.26
C ALA A 567 -24.51 -13.74 -19.84
N TYR A 568 -23.36 -13.06 -19.96
CA TYR A 568 -23.29 -11.71 -20.54
C TYR A 568 -23.65 -11.69 -22.01
N ASP A 569 -23.20 -12.68 -22.82
CA ASP A 569 -23.59 -12.81 -24.23
C ASP A 569 -25.11 -13.00 -24.39
N LYS A 570 -25.73 -13.80 -23.50
CA LYS A 570 -27.17 -13.97 -23.45
C LYS A 570 -27.89 -12.68 -23.10
N ILE A 571 -27.45 -11.98 -22.06
CA ILE A 571 -28.04 -10.69 -21.63
C ILE A 571 -28.00 -9.68 -22.77
N GLU A 572 -26.89 -9.58 -23.51
CA GLU A 572 -26.77 -8.69 -24.65
C GLU A 572 -27.74 -9.04 -25.79
N ALA A 573 -27.85 -10.31 -26.12
CA ALA A 573 -28.81 -10.79 -27.13
C ALA A 573 -30.26 -10.52 -26.72
N ASP A 574 -30.62 -10.80 -25.46
CA ASP A 574 -31.94 -10.55 -24.90
C ASP A 574 -32.26 -9.06 -24.90
N LEU A 575 -31.32 -8.19 -24.52
CA LEU A 575 -31.46 -6.75 -24.56
C LEU A 575 -31.78 -6.25 -25.97
N GLN A 576 -31.02 -6.67 -26.97
CA GLN A 576 -31.26 -6.30 -28.36
C GLN A 576 -32.64 -6.77 -28.86
N SER A 577 -33.06 -7.98 -28.49
CA SER A 577 -34.34 -8.54 -28.86
C SER A 577 -35.51 -7.79 -28.22
N GLN A 578 -35.41 -7.52 -26.92
CA GLN A 578 -36.45 -6.85 -26.15
C GLN A 578 -36.64 -5.39 -26.59
N ILE A 579 -35.55 -4.67 -26.89
CA ILE A 579 -35.64 -3.29 -27.39
C ILE A 579 -36.30 -3.26 -28.78
N ARG A 580 -35.95 -4.15 -29.68
CA ARG A 580 -36.60 -4.27 -31.00
C ARG A 580 -38.10 -4.52 -30.90
N GLU A 581 -38.51 -5.35 -29.92
CA GLU A 581 -39.92 -5.61 -29.64
C GLU A 581 -40.64 -4.36 -29.13
N LEU A 582 -40.01 -3.56 -28.25
CA LEU A 582 -40.57 -2.27 -27.81
C LEU A 582 -40.71 -1.27 -28.97
N GLU A 583 -39.70 -1.17 -29.82
CA GLU A 583 -39.71 -0.30 -31.00
C GLU A 583 -40.82 -0.70 -31.96
N ARG A 584 -41.06 -1.99 -32.17
CA ARG A 584 -42.15 -2.49 -33.00
C ARG A 584 -43.50 -2.09 -32.43
N LYS A 585 -43.73 -2.26 -31.10
CA LYS A 585 -44.98 -1.87 -30.43
C LYS A 585 -45.22 -0.36 -30.51
N ALA A 586 -44.19 0.45 -30.23
CA ALA A 586 -44.32 1.91 -30.33
C ALA A 586 -44.62 2.39 -31.77
N GLY A 587 -44.14 1.69 -32.81
CA GLY A 587 -44.47 1.98 -34.19
C GLY A 587 -45.85 1.51 -34.62
N GLU A 588 -46.47 0.56 -33.92
CA GLU A 588 -47.86 0.13 -34.17
C GLU A 588 -48.89 1.04 -33.47
N GLU A 589 -48.49 1.79 -32.43
CA GLU A 589 -49.34 2.72 -31.69
C GLU A 589 -49.35 4.17 -32.27
N GLN A 590 -48.42 4.48 -33.19
CA GLN A 590 -48.35 5.74 -33.96
C GLN A 590 -49.16 5.64 -35.28
#